data_6d9bb65115e9ec9952c974af078270e0
#
_entry.id   6d9bb65115e9ec9952c974af078270e0
#
_cell.length_a   1.000
_cell.length_b   1.000
_cell.length_c   1.000
_cell.angle_alpha   90.00
_cell.angle_beta   90.00
_cell.angle_gamma   90.00
#
_symmetry.space_group_name_H-M   'P 1'
#
loop_
_entity.id
_entity.type
_entity.pdbx_description
1 polymer ?
#
loop_
_entity_poly.entity_id
_entity_poly.type
_entity_poly.pdbx_seq_one_letter_code
_entity_poly.pdbx_strand_id
1 'polypeptide(L)'
;MKGNVSLVGAMAELGLKQAESAAVVNDFLRARGYSGTVGDRTVRNWLSGKTRWPHPRQREALGAVFGCTAEDLGFSRPPAGSITTEPESSVRRRNFFSATTGTAVAVAVPVDSRPARVGTSDVIRLRSGLDALMALDDNRGGHEGLERAALAGAEDALDKVKQASSQRIRQRLFSVAADYTATAAWSALDARRSDRTQRHLDRALYLAGMANDPIAEIRVWNSYAMLAHQRSQYTQAVDAGYAAQATAVTRRDPFFASLAHARTAVGHSTLGDRTAALRSLGYAQEALAKASPDEPRPSWVAFYGGAELSAITAIVRDRIGDPTQAEAASHRALAGIPEQFRRNRALATTRLGLAQLRQGDIDQACATASTVFDLMNGDPLPGRMRTLLGDFHRALITLAPDSGAAREWGDRFRSPWSRS
;
A
#
# COMPACT_ATOMS: atom_id res chain seq x y z
N MET A 1 -7.85 -10.70 -19.83
CA MET A 1 -6.48 -10.23 -20.17
C MET A 1 -6.05 -9.32 -19.04
N LYS A 2 -4.95 -9.61 -18.36
CA LYS A 2 -4.43 -8.72 -17.29
C LYS A 2 -3.89 -7.45 -17.98
N GLY A 3 -4.31 -6.27 -17.51
CA GLY A 3 -3.81 -4.98 -17.99
C GLY A 3 -2.30 -4.84 -17.73
N ASN A 4 -1.65 -3.88 -18.40
CA ASN A 4 -0.21 -3.61 -18.23
C ASN A 4 0.03 -2.75 -16.97
N VAL A 5 0.12 -3.42 -15.83
CA VAL A 5 0.25 -2.80 -14.50
C VAL A 5 1.55 -1.97 -14.40
N SER A 6 2.65 -2.42 -15.02
CA SER A 6 3.94 -1.72 -14.99
C SER A 6 3.86 -0.36 -15.70
N LEU A 7 3.21 -0.30 -16.87
CA LEU A 7 3.02 0.96 -17.57
C LEU A 7 2.08 1.92 -16.81
N VAL A 8 1.01 1.39 -16.20
CA VAL A 8 0.12 2.17 -15.32
C VAL A 8 0.91 2.79 -14.18
N GLY A 9 1.75 2.00 -13.51
CA GLY A 9 2.62 2.49 -12.43
C GLY A 9 3.58 3.58 -12.91
N ALA A 10 4.26 3.39 -14.04
CA ALA A 10 5.18 4.37 -14.60
C ALA A 10 4.49 5.67 -15.01
N MET A 11 3.28 5.59 -15.56
CA MET A 11 2.46 6.78 -15.87
C MET A 11 2.05 7.52 -14.61
N ALA A 12 1.58 6.82 -13.59
CA ALA A 12 1.21 7.40 -12.30
C ALA A 12 2.40 8.07 -11.62
N GLU A 13 3.58 7.46 -11.66
CA GLU A 13 4.82 8.06 -11.14
C GLU A 13 5.21 9.37 -11.83
N LEU A 14 4.88 9.50 -13.14
CA LEU A 14 5.11 10.72 -13.88
C LEU A 14 3.96 11.72 -13.75
N GLY A 15 2.86 11.34 -13.09
CA GLY A 15 1.65 12.14 -13.02
C GLY A 15 0.98 12.32 -14.38
N LEU A 16 1.20 11.39 -15.32
CA LEU A 16 0.71 11.49 -16.70
C LEU A 16 -0.60 10.74 -16.86
N LYS A 17 -1.63 11.43 -17.37
CA LYS A 17 -2.86 10.80 -17.89
C LYS A 17 -2.63 10.23 -19.29
N GLN A 18 -3.59 9.48 -19.82
CA GLN A 18 -3.45 8.83 -21.14
C GLN A 18 -3.15 9.82 -22.27
N ALA A 19 -3.88 10.93 -22.34
CA ALA A 19 -3.65 11.96 -23.35
C ALA A 19 -2.30 12.65 -23.20
N GLU A 20 -1.86 12.92 -21.97
CA GLU A 20 -0.58 13.54 -21.66
C GLU A 20 0.59 12.59 -22.02
N SER A 21 0.44 11.30 -21.75
CA SER A 21 1.42 10.28 -22.15
C SER A 21 1.55 10.19 -23.67
N ALA A 22 0.43 10.25 -24.40
CA ALA A 22 0.45 10.31 -25.84
C ALA A 22 1.17 11.58 -26.37
N ALA A 23 0.91 12.74 -25.75
CA ALA A 23 1.54 14.00 -26.11
C ALA A 23 3.07 13.97 -25.91
N VAL A 24 3.54 13.56 -24.73
CA VAL A 24 4.97 13.53 -24.40
C VAL A 24 5.73 12.53 -25.29
N VAL A 25 5.15 11.35 -25.58
CA VAL A 25 5.71 10.38 -26.51
C VAL A 25 5.79 10.96 -27.94
N ASN A 26 4.75 11.66 -28.40
CA ASN A 26 4.74 12.31 -29.70
C ASN A 26 5.74 13.46 -29.80
N ASP A 27 5.92 14.24 -28.73
CA ASP A 27 6.90 15.34 -28.68
C ASP A 27 8.33 14.78 -28.84
N PHE A 28 8.64 13.67 -28.16
CA PHE A 28 9.92 12.99 -28.36
C PHE A 28 10.09 12.49 -29.82
N LEU A 29 9.03 11.88 -30.39
CA LEU A 29 9.07 11.38 -31.77
C LEU A 29 9.29 12.54 -32.77
N ARG A 30 8.61 13.68 -32.59
CA ARG A 30 8.77 14.89 -33.43
C ARG A 30 10.18 15.46 -33.29
N ALA A 31 10.73 15.54 -32.09
CA ALA A 31 12.10 16.01 -31.85
C ALA A 31 13.17 15.16 -32.57
N ARG A 32 12.84 13.88 -32.86
CA ARG A 32 13.67 12.96 -33.65
C ARG A 32 13.32 12.92 -35.15
N GLY A 33 12.45 13.82 -35.62
CA GLY A 33 12.04 13.90 -37.02
C GLY A 33 11.02 12.84 -37.45
N TYR A 34 10.38 12.17 -36.52
CA TYR A 34 9.30 11.22 -36.81
C TYR A 34 7.93 11.91 -36.72
N SER A 35 6.96 11.45 -37.50
CA SER A 35 5.57 11.87 -37.33
C SER A 35 5.03 11.32 -36.00
N GLY A 36 4.46 12.17 -35.13
CA GLY A 36 3.82 11.78 -33.89
C GLY A 36 2.50 11.07 -34.19
N THR A 37 2.48 9.73 -34.10
CA THR A 37 1.31 8.90 -34.45
C THR A 37 0.70 8.17 -33.28
N VAL A 38 1.11 8.50 -32.04
CA VAL A 38 0.60 7.89 -30.82
C VAL A 38 -0.65 8.66 -30.36
N GLY A 39 -1.82 8.05 -30.50
CA GLY A 39 -3.08 8.61 -29.99
C GLY A 39 -3.58 7.87 -28.74
N ASP A 40 -4.65 8.38 -28.13
CA ASP A 40 -5.29 7.79 -26.95
C ASP A 40 -5.64 6.31 -27.12
N ARG A 41 -6.04 5.92 -28.33
CA ARG A 41 -6.32 4.50 -28.65
C ARG A 41 -5.05 3.65 -28.53
N THR A 42 -3.90 4.17 -28.94
CA THR A 42 -2.61 3.47 -28.84
C THR A 42 -2.23 3.28 -27.38
N VAL A 43 -2.30 4.34 -26.57
CA VAL A 43 -2.00 4.27 -25.15
C VAL A 43 -2.96 3.31 -24.43
N ARG A 44 -4.25 3.34 -24.77
CA ARG A 44 -5.25 2.40 -24.22
C ARG A 44 -4.93 0.96 -24.57
N ASN A 45 -4.46 0.69 -25.78
CA ASN A 45 -4.03 -0.65 -26.18
C ASN A 45 -2.76 -1.11 -25.43
N TRP A 46 -1.87 -0.19 -25.09
CA TRP A 46 -0.71 -0.48 -24.24
C TRP A 46 -1.14 -0.84 -22.81
N LEU A 47 -2.04 -0.03 -22.23
CA LEU A 47 -2.55 -0.22 -20.87
C LEU A 47 -3.38 -1.49 -20.70
N SER A 48 -4.18 -1.83 -21.72
CA SER A 48 -4.98 -3.06 -21.70
C SER A 48 -4.18 -4.34 -21.98
N GLY A 49 -2.88 -4.22 -22.32
CA GLY A 49 -2.03 -5.35 -22.72
C GLY A 49 -2.37 -5.92 -24.09
N LYS A 50 -3.22 -5.23 -24.89
CA LYS A 50 -3.54 -5.63 -26.27
C LYS A 50 -2.33 -5.52 -27.19
N THR A 51 -1.49 -4.49 -27.00
CA THR A 51 -0.20 -4.36 -27.66
C THR A 51 0.86 -5.07 -26.81
N ARG A 52 1.28 -6.25 -27.24
CA ARG A 52 2.32 -7.03 -26.54
C ARG A 52 3.72 -6.43 -26.71
N TRP A 53 4.01 -5.86 -27.90
CA TRP A 53 5.32 -5.29 -28.22
C TRP A 53 5.13 -4.06 -29.10
N PRO A 54 5.42 -2.83 -28.64
CA PRO A 54 5.29 -1.60 -29.42
C PRO A 54 6.31 -1.55 -30.56
N HIS A 55 6.01 -0.74 -31.59
CA HIS A 55 6.92 -0.50 -32.71
C HIS A 55 8.29 0.06 -32.22
N PRO A 56 9.43 -0.23 -32.92
CA PRO A 56 10.74 0.20 -32.45
C PRO A 56 10.86 1.68 -32.07
N ARG A 57 10.31 2.59 -32.88
CA ARG A 57 10.30 4.04 -32.60
C ARG A 57 9.50 4.37 -31.33
N GLN A 58 8.38 3.69 -31.11
CA GLN A 58 7.57 3.87 -29.91
C GLN A 58 8.29 3.35 -28.66
N ARG A 59 9.03 2.24 -28.77
CA ARG A 59 9.85 1.73 -27.66
C ARG A 59 11.00 2.69 -27.31
N GLU A 60 11.66 3.29 -28.33
CA GLU A 60 12.66 4.33 -28.11
C GLU A 60 12.06 5.54 -27.38
N ALA A 61 10.89 6.00 -27.82
CA ALA A 61 10.18 7.10 -27.19
C ALA A 61 9.73 6.76 -25.76
N LEU A 62 9.16 5.58 -25.54
CA LEU A 62 8.80 5.09 -24.22
C LEU A 62 10.02 5.01 -23.31
N GLY A 63 11.14 4.47 -23.81
CA GLY A 63 12.40 4.41 -23.07
C GLY A 63 12.91 5.78 -22.65
N ALA A 64 12.83 6.76 -23.53
CA ALA A 64 13.27 8.12 -23.26
C ALA A 64 12.33 8.86 -22.28
N VAL A 65 11.00 8.70 -22.44
CA VAL A 65 9.99 9.37 -21.62
C VAL A 65 9.96 8.79 -20.19
N PHE A 66 9.97 7.46 -20.09
CA PHE A 66 9.85 6.76 -18.81
C PHE A 66 11.21 6.41 -18.18
N GLY A 67 12.32 6.54 -18.94
CA GLY A 67 13.67 6.24 -18.44
C GLY A 67 13.94 4.76 -18.17
N CYS A 68 13.21 3.85 -18.82
CA CYS A 68 13.29 2.41 -18.62
C CYS A 68 13.02 1.65 -19.92
N THR A 69 13.33 0.35 -19.97
CA THR A 69 13.11 -0.45 -21.20
C THR A 69 11.63 -0.76 -21.42
N ALA A 70 11.27 -1.17 -22.63
CA ALA A 70 9.91 -1.61 -22.92
C ALA A 70 9.53 -2.86 -22.11
N GLU A 71 10.48 -3.73 -21.82
CA GLU A 71 10.32 -4.89 -20.95
C GLU A 71 9.97 -4.47 -19.51
N ASP A 72 10.67 -3.48 -18.96
CA ASP A 72 10.41 -2.94 -17.62
C ASP A 72 9.02 -2.30 -17.54
N LEU A 73 8.54 -1.74 -18.66
CA LEU A 73 7.17 -1.22 -18.79
C LEU A 73 6.13 -2.32 -19.01
N GLY A 74 6.50 -3.59 -18.87
CA GLY A 74 5.58 -4.72 -18.92
C GLY A 74 5.22 -5.18 -20.34
N PHE A 75 5.96 -4.75 -21.37
CA PHE A 75 5.80 -5.28 -22.72
C PHE A 75 6.62 -6.56 -22.89
N SER A 76 6.04 -7.57 -23.54
CA SER A 76 6.69 -8.87 -23.76
C SER A 76 7.27 -8.95 -25.16
N ARG A 77 8.59 -9.17 -25.26
CA ARG A 77 9.28 -9.38 -26.52
C ARG A 77 8.82 -10.69 -27.17
N PRO A 78 8.47 -10.71 -28.47
CA PRO A 78 8.18 -11.96 -29.17
C PRO A 78 9.40 -12.90 -29.13
N PRO A 79 9.20 -14.21 -29.00
CA PRO A 79 10.30 -15.16 -29.10
C PRO A 79 10.98 -15.00 -30.46
N ALA A 80 12.31 -15.06 -30.50
CA ALA A 80 13.10 -14.96 -31.72
C ALA A 80 12.73 -16.14 -32.65
N GLY A 81 11.90 -15.90 -33.68
CA GLY A 81 11.47 -16.94 -34.62
C GLY A 81 10.15 -16.71 -35.35
N SER A 82 9.31 -15.75 -34.92
CA SER A 82 8.04 -15.46 -35.62
C SER A 82 8.14 -14.17 -36.44
N ILE A 83 8.65 -14.29 -37.65
CA ILE A 83 8.52 -13.25 -38.67
C ILE A 83 7.13 -13.40 -39.29
N THR A 84 6.17 -12.61 -38.81
CA THR A 84 4.93 -12.41 -39.55
C THR A 84 5.10 -11.17 -40.40
N THR A 85 5.33 -11.41 -41.64
CA THR A 85 5.37 -10.40 -42.72
C THR A 85 3.92 -10.01 -43.02
N GLU A 86 3.50 -8.79 -42.69
CA GLU A 86 2.37 -8.13 -43.35
C GLU A 86 2.90 -7.15 -44.41
N PRO A 87 2.28 -7.05 -45.60
CA PRO A 87 2.84 -6.34 -46.73
C PRO A 87 2.57 -4.84 -46.62
N GLU A 88 3.62 -4.05 -46.50
CA GLU A 88 3.57 -2.62 -46.81
C GLU A 88 3.96 -2.39 -48.27
N SER A 89 3.10 -1.64 -48.93
CA SER A 89 3.26 -1.14 -50.28
C SER A 89 4.53 -0.32 -50.47
N SER A 90 5.20 -0.66 -51.50
CA SER A 90 6.39 -0.10 -52.17
C SER A 90 6.56 1.42 -52.13
N VAL A 91 7.76 1.90 -51.76
CA VAL A 91 8.50 2.90 -52.52
C VAL A 91 10.00 2.52 -52.54
N ARG A 92 10.50 2.34 -53.76
CA ARG A 92 11.88 1.98 -54.08
C ARG A 92 12.87 3.12 -53.82
N ARG A 93 14.09 2.78 -53.39
CA ARG A 93 15.40 3.21 -53.98
C ARG A 93 16.51 2.41 -53.28
N ARG A 94 17.09 1.56 -53.99
CA ARG A 94 18.33 1.35 -54.80
C ARG A 94 19.63 1.72 -54.08
N ASN A 95 20.44 0.66 -54.02
CA ASN A 95 21.90 0.54 -54.22
C ASN A 95 22.78 0.82 -52.97
N PHE A 96 23.83 0.08 -52.66
CA PHE A 96 24.82 -0.60 -53.49
C PHE A 96 25.52 -1.74 -52.72
N PHE A 97 25.92 -2.76 -53.41
CA PHE A 97 26.78 -3.85 -53.01
C PHE A 97 28.20 -3.40 -52.67
N SER A 98 28.84 -4.07 -51.70
CA SER A 98 30.16 -4.66 -51.97
C SER A 98 30.46 -5.75 -50.93
N ALA A 99 30.60 -6.98 -51.40
CA ALA A 99 31.22 -8.07 -50.68
C ALA A 99 32.75 -7.88 -50.71
N THR A 100 33.35 -7.99 -49.53
CA THR A 100 34.78 -8.35 -49.45
C THR A 100 34.98 -9.23 -48.23
N THR A 101 35.40 -10.43 -48.49
CA THR A 101 36.00 -11.41 -47.58
C THR A 101 37.20 -10.78 -46.87
N GLY A 102 37.23 -10.82 -45.53
CA GLY A 102 38.38 -10.36 -44.76
C GLY A 102 38.26 -10.69 -43.30
N THR A 103 38.98 -11.72 -42.88
CA THR A 103 39.58 -12.01 -41.59
C THR A 103 38.95 -11.30 -40.35
N ALA A 104 38.35 -12.10 -39.49
CA ALA A 104 37.87 -11.67 -38.15
C ALA A 104 39.06 -11.24 -37.28
N VAL A 105 39.31 -9.96 -37.21
CA VAL A 105 40.03 -9.35 -36.10
C VAL A 105 38.95 -9.04 -35.04
N ALA A 106 38.97 -9.74 -33.94
CA ALA A 106 38.17 -9.40 -32.76
C ALA A 106 38.70 -8.06 -32.22
N VAL A 107 38.12 -6.96 -32.71
CA VAL A 107 38.27 -5.67 -32.05
C VAL A 107 37.43 -5.80 -30.78
N ALA A 108 38.13 -5.94 -29.65
CA ALA A 108 37.54 -5.73 -28.34
C ALA A 108 37.04 -4.29 -28.30
N VAL A 109 35.73 -4.09 -28.54
CA VAL A 109 35.06 -2.83 -28.24
C VAL A 109 35.25 -2.65 -26.74
N PRO A 110 35.89 -1.57 -26.26
CA PRO A 110 35.92 -1.31 -24.85
C PRO A 110 34.44 -1.18 -24.40
N VAL A 111 33.98 -2.12 -23.59
CA VAL A 111 32.74 -1.98 -22.89
C VAL A 111 32.98 -0.78 -21.95
N ASP A 112 32.44 0.36 -22.38
CA ASP A 112 32.48 1.59 -21.59
C ASP A 112 31.72 1.28 -20.30
N SER A 113 32.45 0.86 -19.27
CA SER A 113 31.96 0.51 -17.95
C SER A 113 31.62 1.78 -17.17
N ARG A 114 30.79 2.64 -17.79
CA ARG A 114 30.11 3.67 -17.02
C ARG A 114 29.20 2.96 -16.04
N PRO A 115 29.32 3.24 -14.74
CA PRO A 115 28.41 2.66 -13.76
C PRO A 115 26.99 2.93 -14.24
N ALA A 116 26.18 1.87 -14.31
CA ALA A 116 24.79 1.96 -14.77
C ALA A 116 24.08 3.03 -13.92
N ARG A 117 23.68 4.12 -14.56
CA ARG A 117 22.99 5.22 -13.84
C ARG A 117 21.64 4.71 -13.37
N VAL A 118 21.39 4.84 -12.09
CA VAL A 118 20.11 4.49 -11.48
C VAL A 118 18.99 5.37 -12.03
N GLY A 119 17.93 4.75 -12.53
CA GLY A 119 16.83 5.38 -13.25
C GLY A 119 15.44 4.95 -12.76
N THR A 120 14.42 5.25 -13.58
CA THR A 120 13.02 4.91 -13.27
C THR A 120 12.79 3.40 -13.15
N SER A 121 13.49 2.56 -13.93
CA SER A 121 13.39 1.10 -13.83
C SER A 121 13.76 0.56 -12.45
N ASP A 122 14.74 1.19 -11.78
CA ASP A 122 15.13 0.82 -10.43
C ASP A 122 14.04 1.16 -9.43
N VAL A 123 13.41 2.33 -9.58
CA VAL A 123 12.27 2.75 -8.74
C VAL A 123 11.10 1.79 -8.92
N ILE A 124 10.74 1.44 -10.17
CA ILE A 124 9.65 0.50 -10.47
C ILE A 124 9.93 -0.87 -9.83
N ARG A 125 11.15 -1.39 -9.98
CA ARG A 125 11.53 -2.68 -9.40
C ARG A 125 11.41 -2.67 -7.86
N LEU A 126 11.86 -1.61 -7.21
CA LEU A 126 11.75 -1.46 -5.77
C LEU A 126 10.28 -1.35 -5.32
N ARG A 127 9.43 -0.62 -6.05
CA ARG A 127 7.99 -0.56 -5.73
C ARG A 127 7.31 -1.91 -5.89
N SER A 128 7.61 -2.66 -6.95
CA SER A 128 7.08 -4.03 -7.13
C SER A 128 7.50 -4.96 -6.00
N GLY A 129 8.73 -4.82 -5.49
CA GLY A 129 9.19 -5.55 -4.31
C GLY A 129 8.42 -5.16 -3.04
N LEU A 130 8.11 -3.88 -2.87
CA LEU A 130 7.31 -3.39 -1.76
C LEU A 130 5.87 -3.93 -1.82
N ASP A 131 5.24 -3.93 -3.00
CA ASP A 131 3.88 -4.46 -3.18
C ASP A 131 3.81 -5.96 -2.84
N ALA A 132 4.85 -6.72 -3.17
CA ALA A 132 4.96 -8.13 -2.78
C ALA A 132 5.07 -8.30 -1.25
N LEU A 133 5.80 -7.43 -0.55
CA LEU A 133 5.86 -7.44 0.91
C LEU A 133 4.53 -7.04 1.55
N MET A 134 3.81 -6.08 0.97
CA MET A 134 2.48 -5.69 1.46
C MET A 134 1.47 -6.83 1.32
N ALA A 135 1.47 -7.54 0.20
CA ALA A 135 0.62 -8.73 0.01
C ALA A 135 0.94 -9.85 1.03
N LEU A 136 2.20 -9.98 1.43
CA LEU A 136 2.60 -10.93 2.47
C LEU A 136 2.09 -10.49 3.86
N ASP A 137 2.15 -9.19 4.18
CA ASP A 137 1.63 -8.62 5.42
C ASP A 137 0.11 -8.82 5.55
N ASP A 138 -0.64 -8.60 4.47
CA ASP A 138 -2.09 -8.79 4.45
C ASP A 138 -2.51 -10.22 4.81
N ASN A 139 -1.70 -11.20 4.42
CA ASN A 139 -1.98 -12.62 4.67
C ASN A 139 -1.54 -13.08 6.06
N ARG A 140 -0.35 -12.69 6.53
CA ARG A 140 0.27 -13.23 7.74
C ARG A 140 0.39 -12.26 8.91
N GLY A 141 0.25 -10.95 8.65
CA GLY A 141 0.51 -9.90 9.62
C GLY A 141 2.01 -9.65 9.86
N GLY A 142 2.30 -8.63 10.67
CA GLY A 142 3.66 -8.21 10.97
C GLY A 142 4.48 -9.28 11.69
N HIS A 143 5.63 -9.60 11.13
CA HIS A 143 6.60 -10.54 11.71
C HIS A 143 8.05 -10.09 11.42
N GLU A 144 9.02 -10.61 12.19
CA GLU A 144 10.43 -10.17 12.08
C GLU A 144 11.05 -10.40 10.69
N GLY A 145 10.60 -11.42 9.95
CA GLY A 145 11.03 -11.65 8.57
C GLY A 145 10.59 -10.52 7.63
N LEU A 146 9.36 -10.05 7.76
CA LEU A 146 8.81 -8.93 7.00
C LEU A 146 9.54 -7.62 7.36
N GLU A 147 9.76 -7.36 8.65
CA GLU A 147 10.50 -6.18 9.10
C GLU A 147 11.91 -6.15 8.51
N ARG A 148 12.65 -7.26 8.57
CA ARG A 148 14.00 -7.36 7.99
C ARG A 148 14.02 -7.18 6.48
N ALA A 149 13.08 -7.79 5.76
CA ALA A 149 12.98 -7.65 4.31
C ALA A 149 12.65 -6.22 3.89
N ALA A 150 11.76 -5.56 4.63
CA ALA A 150 11.45 -4.15 4.41
C ALA A 150 12.66 -3.23 4.66
N LEU A 151 13.41 -3.45 5.74
CA LEU A 151 14.63 -2.68 5.99
C LEU A 151 15.70 -2.90 4.92
N ALA A 152 15.87 -4.12 4.43
CA ALA A 152 16.79 -4.40 3.32
C ALA A 152 16.38 -3.67 2.03
N GLY A 153 15.07 -3.62 1.72
CA GLY A 153 14.56 -2.84 0.60
C GLY A 153 14.78 -1.32 0.76
N ALA A 154 14.66 -0.81 1.99
CA ALA A 154 14.96 0.60 2.28
C ALA A 154 16.46 0.92 2.06
N GLU A 155 17.37 0.04 2.50
CA GLU A 155 18.81 0.22 2.28
C GLU A 155 19.17 0.13 0.79
N ASP A 156 18.60 -0.83 0.03
CA ASP A 156 18.82 -0.89 -1.43
C ASP A 156 18.36 0.40 -2.12
N ALA A 157 17.22 0.96 -1.72
CA ALA A 157 16.75 2.23 -2.25
C ALA A 157 17.71 3.39 -1.92
N LEU A 158 18.22 3.45 -0.68
CA LEU A 158 19.15 4.50 -0.24
C LEU A 158 20.53 4.40 -0.89
N ASP A 159 21.04 3.20 -1.13
CA ASP A 159 22.31 3.01 -1.86
C ASP A 159 22.17 3.51 -3.31
N LYS A 160 21.03 3.31 -3.93
CA LYS A 160 20.73 3.83 -5.27
C LYS A 160 20.60 5.36 -5.32
N VAL A 161 20.25 6.02 -4.21
CA VAL A 161 20.19 7.49 -4.15
C VAL A 161 21.52 8.14 -4.54
N LYS A 162 22.64 7.54 -4.13
CA LYS A 162 24.00 8.04 -4.42
C LYS A 162 24.33 8.01 -5.93
N GLN A 163 23.69 7.12 -6.67
CA GLN A 163 23.92 6.85 -8.11
C GLN A 163 22.79 7.41 -8.99
N ALA A 164 21.80 8.09 -8.39
CA ALA A 164 20.61 8.58 -9.08
C ALA A 164 20.96 9.55 -10.22
N SER A 165 20.37 9.33 -11.37
CA SER A 165 20.62 10.09 -12.61
C SER A 165 20.11 11.54 -12.57
N SER A 166 19.14 11.82 -11.69
CA SER A 166 18.51 13.15 -11.54
C SER A 166 17.96 13.37 -10.14
N GLN A 167 17.68 14.65 -9.81
CA GLN A 167 17.03 15.01 -8.55
C GLN A 167 15.64 14.35 -8.41
N ARG A 168 14.89 14.22 -9.52
CA ARG A 168 13.58 13.57 -9.54
C ARG A 168 13.71 12.08 -9.18
N ILE A 169 14.69 11.36 -9.74
CA ILE A 169 14.94 9.95 -9.38
C ILE A 169 15.35 9.83 -7.91
N ARG A 170 16.19 10.76 -7.42
CA ARG A 170 16.59 10.81 -6.01
C ARG A 170 15.39 10.95 -5.07
N GLN A 171 14.48 11.88 -5.36
CA GLN A 171 13.25 12.07 -4.58
C GLN A 171 12.38 10.81 -4.58
N ARG A 172 12.20 10.15 -5.74
CA ARG A 172 11.45 8.90 -5.84
C ARG A 172 12.08 7.77 -5.04
N LEU A 173 13.41 7.66 -5.05
CA LEU A 173 14.12 6.67 -4.24
C LEU A 173 13.95 6.94 -2.74
N PHE A 174 13.98 8.20 -2.30
CA PHE A 174 13.65 8.56 -0.93
C PHE A 174 12.20 8.22 -0.56
N SER A 175 11.24 8.46 -1.47
CA SER A 175 9.84 8.06 -1.29
C SER A 175 9.71 6.54 -1.10
N VAL A 176 10.34 5.75 -1.97
CA VAL A 176 10.35 4.29 -1.84
C VAL A 176 11.03 3.82 -0.55
N ALA A 177 12.16 4.43 -0.17
CA ALA A 177 12.84 4.13 1.09
C ALA A 177 11.96 4.47 2.31
N ALA A 178 11.23 5.58 2.26
CA ALA A 178 10.24 5.95 3.28
C ALA A 178 9.13 4.90 3.40
N ASP A 179 8.60 4.45 2.28
CA ASP A 179 7.54 3.43 2.23
C ASP A 179 8.01 2.07 2.77
N TYR A 180 9.19 1.61 2.41
CA TYR A 180 9.80 0.40 2.97
C TYR A 180 10.02 0.53 4.48
N THR A 181 10.56 1.67 4.93
CA THR A 181 10.80 1.92 6.36
C THR A 181 9.49 2.00 7.15
N ALA A 182 8.44 2.60 6.57
CA ALA A 182 7.09 2.61 7.15
C ALA A 182 6.47 1.21 7.20
N THR A 183 6.77 0.33 6.23
CA THR A 183 6.35 -1.08 6.26
C THR A 183 7.04 -1.83 7.41
N ALA A 184 8.33 -1.60 7.62
CA ALA A 184 9.05 -2.16 8.78
C ALA A 184 8.47 -1.63 10.11
N ALA A 185 8.15 -0.34 10.18
CA ALA A 185 7.48 0.27 11.33
C ALA A 185 6.12 -0.37 11.62
N TRP A 186 5.32 -0.61 10.58
CA TRP A 186 4.02 -1.27 10.71
C TRP A 186 4.14 -2.70 11.23
N SER A 187 5.10 -3.48 10.71
CA SER A 187 5.38 -4.83 11.20
C SER A 187 5.76 -4.84 12.68
N ALA A 188 6.64 -3.93 13.11
CA ALA A 188 7.03 -3.78 14.50
C ALA A 188 5.85 -3.32 15.39
N LEU A 189 4.98 -2.44 14.87
CA LEU A 189 3.76 -1.97 15.53
C LEU A 189 2.78 -3.12 15.77
N ASP A 190 2.56 -3.96 14.77
CA ASP A 190 1.66 -5.11 14.85
C ASP A 190 2.19 -6.16 15.85
N ALA A 191 3.51 -6.33 15.91
CA ALA A 191 4.20 -7.16 16.89
C ALA A 191 4.31 -6.52 18.29
N ARG A 192 3.81 -5.27 18.48
CA ARG A 192 3.87 -4.48 19.73
C ARG A 192 5.31 -4.17 20.19
N ARG A 193 6.23 -4.01 19.26
CA ARG A 193 7.63 -3.62 19.52
C ARG A 193 7.76 -2.09 19.49
N SER A 194 7.18 -1.40 20.48
CA SER A 194 6.98 0.05 20.48
C SER A 194 8.24 0.89 20.22
N ASP A 195 9.39 0.52 20.79
CA ASP A 195 10.63 1.29 20.60
C ASP A 195 11.24 1.10 19.21
N ARG A 196 11.10 -0.12 18.63
CA ARG A 196 11.51 -0.37 17.24
C ARG A 196 10.60 0.40 16.28
N THR A 197 9.29 0.37 16.54
CA THR A 197 8.30 1.13 15.79
C THR A 197 8.65 2.61 15.75
N GLN A 198 8.94 3.20 16.92
CA GLN A 198 9.32 4.62 17.03
C GLN A 198 10.51 4.95 16.13
N ARG A 199 11.61 4.20 16.27
CA ARG A 199 12.83 4.44 15.47
C ARG A 199 12.57 4.33 13.97
N HIS A 200 11.75 3.37 13.54
CA HIS A 200 11.41 3.23 12.13
C HIS A 200 10.50 4.36 11.64
N LEU A 201 9.54 4.82 12.46
CA LEU A 201 8.68 5.95 12.10
C LEU A 201 9.47 7.26 12.01
N ASP A 202 10.37 7.53 12.95
CA ASP A 202 11.26 8.71 12.91
C ASP A 202 12.08 8.74 11.62
N ARG A 203 12.65 7.60 11.25
CA ARG A 203 13.41 7.45 10.00
C ARG A 203 12.52 7.60 8.76
N ALA A 204 11.34 6.98 8.77
CA ALA A 204 10.40 7.06 7.65
C ALA A 204 9.91 8.50 7.42
N LEU A 205 9.63 9.24 8.50
CA LEU A 205 9.20 10.64 8.41
C LEU A 205 10.31 11.53 7.83
N TYR A 206 11.57 11.34 8.28
CA TYR A 206 12.72 12.03 7.70
C TYR A 206 12.86 11.76 6.19
N LEU A 207 12.73 10.50 5.77
CA LEU A 207 12.83 10.11 4.36
C LEU A 207 11.67 10.64 3.53
N ALA A 208 10.45 10.68 4.07
CA ALA A 208 9.28 11.27 3.42
C ALA A 208 9.48 12.77 3.19
N GLY A 209 10.05 13.49 4.16
CA GLY A 209 10.45 14.89 4.02
C GLY A 209 11.52 15.09 2.93
N MET A 210 12.55 14.25 2.86
CA MET A 210 13.56 14.28 1.78
C MET A 210 12.98 14.01 0.40
N ALA A 211 11.93 13.21 0.34
CA ALA A 211 11.18 12.92 -0.89
C ALA A 211 10.22 14.06 -1.27
N ASN A 212 9.84 14.91 -0.34
CA ASN A 212 8.70 15.82 -0.46
C ASN A 212 7.41 15.07 -0.85
N ASP A 213 7.16 13.93 -0.18
CA ASP A 213 6.07 13.00 -0.48
C ASP A 213 4.99 13.04 0.62
N PRO A 214 3.90 13.79 0.41
CA PRO A 214 2.84 13.93 1.40
C PRO A 214 2.02 12.64 1.59
N ILE A 215 2.10 11.67 0.66
CA ILE A 215 1.45 10.36 0.81
C ILE A 215 2.27 9.49 1.78
N ALA A 216 3.60 9.52 1.67
CA ALA A 216 4.47 8.86 2.65
C ALA A 216 4.35 9.52 4.03
N GLU A 217 4.24 10.86 4.10
CA GLU A 217 4.04 11.57 5.36
C GLU A 217 2.76 11.14 6.09
N ILE A 218 1.61 11.13 5.40
CA ILE A 218 0.35 10.72 6.04
C ILE A 218 0.35 9.25 6.47
N ARG A 219 1.03 8.37 5.73
CA ARG A 219 1.24 6.98 6.12
C ARG A 219 1.96 6.89 7.47
N VAL A 220 3.00 7.67 7.63
CA VAL A 220 3.79 7.72 8.87
C VAL A 220 2.96 8.27 10.02
N TRP A 221 2.27 9.39 9.85
CA TRP A 221 1.41 9.98 10.88
C TRP A 221 0.26 9.06 11.29
N ASN A 222 -0.34 8.34 10.35
CA ASN A 222 -1.32 7.30 10.65
C ASN A 222 -0.75 6.22 11.59
N SER A 223 0.50 5.81 11.37
CA SER A 223 1.17 4.82 12.21
C SER A 223 1.59 5.39 13.57
N TYR A 224 2.01 6.66 13.63
CA TYR A 224 2.27 7.36 14.89
C TYR A 224 1.03 7.45 15.79
N ALA A 225 -0.13 7.77 15.23
CA ALA A 225 -1.38 7.80 15.99
C ALA A 225 -1.66 6.43 16.63
N MET A 226 -1.38 5.34 15.91
CA MET A 226 -1.55 3.99 16.43
C MET A 226 -0.50 3.62 17.47
N LEU A 227 0.76 4.02 17.29
CA LEU A 227 1.83 3.80 18.26
C LEU A 227 1.55 4.55 19.56
N ALA A 228 1.17 5.83 19.49
CA ALA A 228 0.82 6.64 20.64
C ALA A 228 -0.34 6.01 21.41
N HIS A 229 -1.34 5.50 20.69
CA HIS A 229 -2.44 4.76 21.31
C HIS A 229 -1.97 3.48 22.02
N GLN A 230 -1.07 2.69 21.42
CA GLN A 230 -0.50 1.48 22.05
C GLN A 230 0.31 1.79 23.31
N ARG A 231 0.91 2.98 23.39
CA ARG A 231 1.67 3.48 24.55
C ARG A 231 0.80 4.18 25.59
N SER A 232 -0.51 4.25 25.38
CA SER A 232 -1.43 5.03 26.20
C SER A 232 -1.13 6.52 26.26
N GLN A 233 -0.45 7.04 25.23
CA GLN A 233 -0.12 8.46 25.03
C GLN A 233 -1.24 9.13 24.22
N TYR A 234 -2.42 9.24 24.78
CA TYR A 234 -3.65 9.53 24.02
C TYR A 234 -3.67 10.94 23.43
N THR A 235 -3.11 11.94 24.11
CA THR A 235 -2.95 13.29 23.56
C THR A 235 -2.07 13.26 22.30
N GLN A 236 -0.94 12.54 22.34
CA GLN A 236 -0.06 12.39 21.18
C GLN A 236 -0.73 11.65 20.01
N ALA A 237 -1.68 10.74 20.32
CA ALA A 237 -2.46 10.09 19.28
C ALA A 237 -3.38 11.09 18.53
N VAL A 238 -3.95 12.06 19.25
CA VAL A 238 -4.73 13.16 18.66
C VAL A 238 -3.82 14.10 17.85
N ASP A 239 -2.67 14.48 18.42
CA ASP A 239 -1.68 15.35 17.75
C ASP A 239 -1.18 14.73 16.42
N ALA A 240 -0.89 13.43 16.42
CA ALA A 240 -0.54 12.70 15.20
C ALA A 240 -1.69 12.69 14.17
N GLY A 241 -2.95 12.60 14.64
CA GLY A 241 -4.12 12.74 13.79
C GLY A 241 -4.22 14.13 13.16
N TYR A 242 -3.97 15.19 13.89
CA TYR A 242 -3.93 16.55 13.37
C TYR A 242 -2.74 16.77 12.43
N ALA A 243 -1.58 16.21 12.73
CA ALA A 243 -0.42 16.24 11.82
C ALA A 243 -0.75 15.55 10.48
N ALA A 244 -1.45 14.40 10.52
CA ALA A 244 -1.97 13.75 9.32
C ALA A 244 -2.91 14.66 8.53
N GLN A 245 -3.84 15.38 9.19
CA GLN A 245 -4.75 16.33 8.55
C GLN A 245 -4.02 17.52 7.93
N ALA A 246 -2.88 17.93 8.47
CA ALA A 246 -2.08 19.05 7.98
C ALA A 246 -1.28 18.72 6.71
N THR A 247 -1.14 17.44 6.34
CA THR A 247 -0.39 17.04 5.14
C THR A 247 -1.02 17.59 3.86
N ALA A 248 -0.18 17.85 2.85
CA ALA A 248 -0.66 18.47 1.60
C ALA A 248 -1.65 17.56 0.84
N VAL A 249 -1.56 16.24 1.00
CA VAL A 249 -2.44 15.28 0.32
C VAL A 249 -3.87 15.34 0.84
N THR A 250 -4.09 15.59 2.13
CA THR A 250 -5.44 15.64 2.72
C THR A 250 -6.27 16.82 2.20
N ARG A 251 -5.61 17.92 1.82
CA ARG A 251 -6.30 19.09 1.22
C ARG A 251 -6.73 18.85 -0.23
N ARG A 252 -6.15 17.85 -0.91
CA ARG A 252 -6.38 17.57 -2.33
C ARG A 252 -7.23 16.34 -2.57
N ASP A 253 -7.17 15.40 -1.64
CA ASP A 253 -7.78 14.09 -1.79
C ASP A 253 -8.65 13.76 -0.56
N PRO A 254 -9.99 13.73 -0.75
CA PRO A 254 -10.93 13.42 0.32
C PRO A 254 -10.72 12.05 0.95
N PHE A 255 -10.15 11.09 0.22
CA PHE A 255 -9.85 9.76 0.75
C PHE A 255 -8.84 9.83 1.90
N PHE A 256 -7.73 10.54 1.71
CA PHE A 256 -6.72 10.72 2.76
C PHE A 256 -7.22 11.64 3.88
N ALA A 257 -8.08 12.62 3.57
CA ALA A 257 -8.74 13.43 4.59
C ALA A 257 -9.60 12.54 5.50
N SER A 258 -10.37 11.62 4.93
CA SER A 258 -11.16 10.64 5.67
C SER A 258 -10.29 9.81 6.62
N LEU A 259 -9.18 9.25 6.15
CA LEU A 259 -8.26 8.47 6.97
C LEU A 259 -7.72 9.28 8.16
N ALA A 260 -7.29 10.52 7.93
CA ALA A 260 -6.77 11.40 8.97
C ALA A 260 -7.83 11.72 10.03
N HIS A 261 -9.04 12.10 9.61
CA HIS A 261 -10.15 12.35 10.53
C HIS A 261 -10.58 11.11 11.32
N ALA A 262 -10.58 9.93 10.68
CA ALA A 262 -10.88 8.67 11.36
C ALA A 262 -9.88 8.38 12.48
N ARG A 263 -8.57 8.61 12.27
CA ARG A 263 -7.55 8.46 13.32
C ARG A 263 -7.71 9.48 14.45
N THR A 264 -8.03 10.72 14.13
CA THR A 264 -8.33 11.75 15.13
C THR A 264 -9.56 11.38 15.98
N ALA A 265 -10.61 10.82 15.35
CA ALA A 265 -11.79 10.34 16.06
C ALA A 265 -11.44 9.24 17.08
N VAL A 266 -10.57 8.29 16.72
CA VAL A 266 -10.07 7.24 17.63
C VAL A 266 -9.31 7.87 18.80
N GLY A 267 -8.45 8.86 18.57
CA GLY A 267 -7.72 9.57 19.62
C GLY A 267 -8.68 10.24 20.62
N HIS A 268 -9.61 11.06 20.14
CA HIS A 268 -10.60 11.73 20.98
C HIS A 268 -11.49 10.76 21.77
N SER A 269 -11.91 9.64 21.14
CA SER A 269 -12.71 8.62 21.84
C SER A 269 -11.98 8.00 23.02
N THR A 270 -10.66 7.90 22.95
CA THR A 270 -9.83 7.37 24.02
C THR A 270 -9.60 8.38 25.14
N LEU A 271 -9.56 9.69 24.81
CA LEU A 271 -9.52 10.77 25.78
C LEU A 271 -10.87 11.01 26.49
N GLY A 272 -11.92 10.32 26.07
CA GLY A 272 -13.28 10.53 26.61
C GLY A 272 -14.00 11.75 26.02
N ASP A 273 -13.40 12.45 25.06
CA ASP A 273 -14.05 13.57 24.37
C ASP A 273 -15.04 13.06 23.31
N ARG A 274 -16.24 12.71 23.80
CA ARG A 274 -17.34 12.19 22.97
C ARG A 274 -17.69 13.13 21.82
N THR A 275 -17.74 14.43 22.08
CA THR A 275 -18.16 15.43 21.10
C THR A 275 -17.15 15.55 19.97
N ALA A 276 -15.86 15.69 20.29
CA ALA A 276 -14.79 15.77 19.28
C ALA A 276 -14.63 14.45 18.52
N ALA A 277 -14.78 13.30 19.20
CA ALA A 277 -14.73 12.00 18.57
C ALA A 277 -15.83 11.83 17.50
N LEU A 278 -17.08 12.13 17.82
CA LEU A 278 -18.21 12.03 16.90
C LEU A 278 -18.12 13.06 15.76
N ARG A 279 -17.65 14.27 16.03
CA ARG A 279 -17.43 15.30 15.02
C ARG A 279 -16.36 14.85 14.02
N SER A 280 -15.22 14.37 14.51
CA SER A 280 -14.15 13.88 13.65
C SER A 280 -14.59 12.66 12.82
N LEU A 281 -15.40 11.78 13.41
CA LEU A 281 -15.98 10.63 12.72
C LEU A 281 -16.92 11.08 11.59
N GLY A 282 -17.76 12.09 11.83
CA GLY A 282 -18.63 12.69 10.81
C GLY A 282 -17.82 13.25 9.64
N TYR A 283 -16.76 14.00 9.92
CA TYR A 283 -15.85 14.48 8.85
C TYR A 283 -15.20 13.36 8.07
N ALA A 284 -14.83 12.26 8.73
CA ALA A 284 -14.27 11.10 8.03
C ALA A 284 -15.29 10.48 7.07
N GLN A 285 -16.54 10.34 7.50
CA GLN A 285 -17.63 9.78 6.67
C GLN A 285 -17.96 10.69 5.48
N GLU A 286 -18.10 11.99 5.72
CA GLU A 286 -18.35 12.97 4.65
C GLU A 286 -17.22 13.03 3.63
N ALA A 287 -15.98 12.98 4.09
CA ALA A 287 -14.82 12.98 3.21
C ALA A 287 -14.75 11.70 2.36
N LEU A 288 -15.00 10.53 2.96
CA LEU A 288 -15.00 9.27 2.21
C LEU A 288 -16.11 9.24 1.15
N ALA A 289 -17.29 9.78 1.46
CA ALA A 289 -18.39 9.87 0.51
C ALA A 289 -18.08 10.75 -0.73
N LYS A 290 -17.11 11.68 -0.61
CA LYS A 290 -16.62 12.54 -1.69
C LYS A 290 -15.43 11.94 -2.44
N ALA A 291 -14.83 10.86 -1.92
CA ALA A 291 -13.65 10.25 -2.53
C ALA A 291 -14.02 9.49 -3.81
N SER A 292 -13.20 9.63 -4.85
CA SER A 292 -13.36 8.86 -6.08
C SER A 292 -12.95 7.39 -5.85
N PRO A 293 -13.83 6.42 -6.14
CA PRO A 293 -13.49 5.00 -5.99
C PRO A 293 -12.49 4.52 -7.05
N ASP A 294 -12.44 5.18 -8.22
CA ASP A 294 -11.64 4.77 -9.36
C ASP A 294 -10.21 5.34 -9.35
N GLU A 295 -9.90 6.20 -8.37
CA GLU A 295 -8.58 6.79 -8.27
C GLU A 295 -7.55 5.79 -7.74
N PRO A 296 -6.42 5.56 -8.44
CA PRO A 296 -5.39 4.63 -7.99
C PRO A 296 -4.86 5.01 -6.61
N ARG A 297 -4.79 4.02 -5.71
CA ARG A 297 -4.29 4.20 -4.35
C ARG A 297 -3.04 3.35 -4.12
N PRO A 298 -2.09 3.81 -3.28
CA PRO A 298 -0.97 2.98 -2.88
C PRO A 298 -1.43 1.69 -2.20
N SER A 299 -0.67 0.60 -2.38
CA SER A 299 -0.99 -0.72 -1.82
C SER A 299 -1.18 -0.70 -0.30
N TRP A 300 -0.41 0.12 0.44
CA TRP A 300 -0.49 0.19 1.90
C TRP A 300 -1.83 0.70 2.43
N VAL A 301 -2.65 1.35 1.62
CA VAL A 301 -3.95 1.90 2.01
C VAL A 301 -5.12 1.16 1.35
N ALA A 302 -4.84 0.07 0.62
CA ALA A 302 -5.86 -0.73 -0.08
C ALA A 302 -6.94 -1.30 0.85
N PHE A 303 -6.61 -1.49 2.13
CA PHE A 303 -7.56 -1.93 3.16
C PHE A 303 -8.56 -0.85 3.57
N TYR A 304 -8.26 0.46 3.35
CA TYR A 304 -9.10 1.56 3.81
C TYR A 304 -10.25 1.82 2.83
N GLY A 305 -11.43 2.00 3.38
CA GLY A 305 -12.67 2.27 2.64
C GLY A 305 -13.86 2.19 3.58
N GLY A 306 -15.07 1.99 3.04
CA GLY A 306 -16.30 1.95 3.84
C GLY A 306 -16.30 0.88 4.93
N ALA A 307 -15.72 -0.28 4.66
CA ALA A 307 -15.63 -1.37 5.62
C ALA A 307 -14.69 -1.02 6.80
N GLU A 308 -13.49 -0.51 6.51
CA GLU A 308 -12.54 -0.11 7.55
C GLU A 308 -13.05 1.10 8.34
N LEU A 309 -13.68 2.09 7.67
CA LEU A 309 -14.29 3.21 8.37
C LEU A 309 -15.43 2.75 9.28
N SER A 310 -16.19 1.71 8.92
CA SER A 310 -17.17 1.06 9.77
C SER A 310 -16.51 0.38 10.97
N ALA A 311 -15.38 -0.29 10.78
CA ALA A 311 -14.61 -0.88 11.88
C ALA A 311 -14.06 0.19 12.85
N ILE A 312 -13.58 1.32 12.32
CA ILE A 312 -13.16 2.47 13.13
C ILE A 312 -14.37 3.07 13.87
N THR A 313 -15.53 3.17 13.22
CA THR A 313 -16.78 3.62 13.84
C THR A 313 -17.14 2.75 15.03
N ALA A 314 -17.01 1.43 14.89
CA ALA A 314 -17.26 0.50 16.01
C ALA A 314 -16.32 0.77 17.18
N ILE A 315 -15.02 1.02 16.92
CA ILE A 315 -14.05 1.37 17.97
C ILE A 315 -14.45 2.65 18.70
N VAL A 316 -14.79 3.70 17.95
CA VAL A 316 -15.16 5.00 18.51
C VAL A 316 -16.43 4.88 19.35
N ARG A 317 -17.48 4.26 18.80
CA ARG A 317 -18.78 4.06 19.48
C ARG A 317 -18.64 3.26 20.77
N ASP A 318 -17.89 2.17 20.72
CA ASP A 318 -17.61 1.34 21.87
C ASP A 318 -16.93 2.12 23.00
N ARG A 319 -15.91 2.92 22.69
CA ARG A 319 -15.15 3.70 23.67
C ARG A 319 -15.94 4.85 24.31
N ILE A 320 -16.86 5.43 23.56
CA ILE A 320 -17.73 6.49 24.10
C ILE A 320 -18.98 5.96 24.81
N GLY A 321 -19.06 4.62 25.06
CA GLY A 321 -20.14 4.00 25.82
C GLY A 321 -21.42 3.82 25.03
N ASP A 322 -21.32 3.51 23.73
CA ASP A 322 -22.45 3.26 22.82
C ASP A 322 -22.30 1.87 22.17
N PRO A 323 -22.40 0.77 22.95
CA PRO A 323 -22.13 -0.58 22.47
C PRO A 323 -23.12 -1.05 21.39
N THR A 324 -24.37 -0.60 21.42
CA THR A 324 -25.37 -0.93 20.39
C THR A 324 -24.97 -0.39 19.03
N GLN A 325 -24.52 0.86 18.95
CA GLN A 325 -24.01 1.42 17.68
C GLN A 325 -22.65 0.83 17.29
N ALA A 326 -21.84 0.41 18.26
CA ALA A 326 -20.60 -0.31 18.01
C ALA A 326 -20.85 -1.67 17.36
N GLU A 327 -21.83 -2.42 17.85
CA GLU A 327 -22.27 -3.69 17.25
C GLU A 327 -22.77 -3.50 15.82
N ALA A 328 -23.70 -2.56 15.60
CA ALA A 328 -24.22 -2.24 14.28
C ALA A 328 -23.11 -1.84 13.28
N ALA A 329 -22.10 -1.07 13.74
CA ALA A 329 -20.95 -0.71 12.93
C ALA A 329 -20.04 -1.91 12.64
N SER A 330 -19.86 -2.82 13.61
CA SER A 330 -19.06 -4.05 13.43
C SER A 330 -19.69 -4.97 12.39
N HIS A 331 -21.00 -5.12 12.38
CA HIS A 331 -21.71 -5.89 11.34
C HIS A 331 -21.51 -5.27 9.95
N ARG A 332 -21.62 -3.94 9.82
CA ARG A 332 -21.32 -3.25 8.53
C ARG A 332 -19.88 -3.47 8.09
N ALA A 333 -18.93 -3.42 9.02
CA ALA A 333 -17.52 -3.70 8.71
C ALA A 333 -17.34 -5.12 8.18
N LEU A 334 -17.86 -6.12 8.90
CA LEU A 334 -17.74 -7.54 8.51
C LEU A 334 -18.40 -7.85 7.16
N ALA A 335 -19.53 -7.21 6.85
CA ALA A 335 -20.20 -7.35 5.56
C ALA A 335 -19.36 -6.81 4.40
N GLY A 336 -18.52 -5.81 4.63
CA GLY A 336 -17.71 -5.17 3.59
C GLY A 336 -16.24 -5.60 3.54
N ILE A 337 -15.70 -6.29 4.55
CA ILE A 337 -14.31 -6.77 4.55
C ILE A 337 -14.22 -8.05 3.69
N PRO A 338 -13.46 -8.04 2.57
CA PRO A 338 -13.27 -9.23 1.74
C PRO A 338 -12.66 -10.40 2.52
N GLU A 339 -12.99 -11.63 2.10
CA GLU A 339 -12.59 -12.85 2.82
C GLU A 339 -11.07 -13.04 2.93
N GLN A 340 -10.34 -12.60 1.92
CA GLN A 340 -8.87 -12.69 1.92
C GLN A 340 -8.22 -11.86 3.04
N PHE A 341 -8.87 -10.82 3.56
CA PHE A 341 -8.35 -10.02 4.68
C PHE A 341 -8.71 -10.66 6.03
N ARG A 342 -8.30 -11.92 6.22
CA ARG A 342 -8.61 -12.75 7.39
C ARG A 342 -8.30 -12.04 8.71
N ARG A 343 -7.14 -11.39 8.79
CA ARG A 343 -6.72 -10.63 9.99
C ARG A 343 -7.67 -9.48 10.31
N ASN A 344 -8.07 -8.70 9.32
CA ASN A 344 -9.00 -7.58 9.51
C ASN A 344 -10.39 -8.09 9.92
N ARG A 345 -10.86 -9.18 9.33
CA ARG A 345 -12.10 -9.85 9.73
C ARG A 345 -12.03 -10.32 11.18
N ALA A 346 -10.94 -10.97 11.59
CA ALA A 346 -10.74 -11.45 12.95
C ALA A 346 -10.72 -10.31 13.98
N LEU A 347 -10.08 -9.17 13.66
CA LEU A 347 -10.11 -7.97 14.50
C LEU A 347 -11.53 -7.37 14.59
N ALA A 348 -12.26 -7.28 13.50
CA ALA A 348 -13.65 -6.78 13.49
C ALA A 348 -14.59 -7.72 14.26
N THR A 349 -14.42 -9.04 14.13
CA THR A 349 -15.18 -10.06 14.87
C THR A 349 -14.93 -9.96 16.38
N THR A 350 -13.68 -9.76 16.80
CA THR A 350 -13.37 -9.57 18.22
C THR A 350 -14.05 -8.32 18.79
N ARG A 351 -14.12 -7.24 18.00
CA ARG A 351 -14.82 -6.01 18.40
C ARG A 351 -16.33 -6.18 18.46
N LEU A 352 -16.89 -6.96 17.55
CA LEU A 352 -18.30 -7.36 17.60
C LEU A 352 -18.60 -8.09 18.92
N GLY A 353 -17.78 -9.10 19.25
CA GLY A 353 -17.93 -9.81 20.52
C GLY A 353 -17.81 -8.92 21.76
N LEU A 354 -16.88 -7.93 21.74
CA LEU A 354 -16.78 -6.94 22.81
C LEU A 354 -18.03 -6.07 22.94
N ALA A 355 -18.62 -5.63 21.83
CA ALA A 355 -19.83 -4.83 21.84
C ALA A 355 -21.03 -5.63 22.39
N GLN A 356 -21.17 -6.89 21.99
CA GLN A 356 -22.19 -7.82 22.51
C GLN A 356 -22.00 -8.08 24.02
N LEU A 357 -20.76 -8.34 24.43
CA LEU A 357 -20.43 -8.54 25.85
C LEU A 357 -20.84 -7.35 26.72
N ARG A 358 -20.60 -6.12 26.23
CA ARG A 358 -20.99 -4.89 26.97
C ARG A 358 -22.49 -4.63 27.00
N GLN A 359 -23.25 -5.28 26.13
CA GLN A 359 -24.72 -5.29 26.17
C GLN A 359 -25.29 -6.39 27.08
N GLY A 360 -24.43 -7.27 27.59
CA GLY A 360 -24.83 -8.38 28.48
C GLY A 360 -25.13 -9.67 27.71
N ASP A 361 -24.93 -9.72 26.40
CA ASP A 361 -25.19 -10.90 25.56
C ASP A 361 -24.02 -11.88 25.64
N ILE A 362 -23.79 -12.49 26.81
CA ILE A 362 -22.59 -13.27 27.13
C ILE A 362 -22.37 -14.44 26.15
N ASP A 363 -23.42 -15.25 25.96
CA ASP A 363 -23.33 -16.45 25.10
C ASP A 363 -23.05 -16.10 23.65
N GLN A 364 -23.73 -15.09 23.13
CA GLN A 364 -23.50 -14.59 21.78
C GLN A 364 -22.10 -14.00 21.63
N ALA A 365 -21.62 -13.23 22.61
CA ALA A 365 -20.28 -12.67 22.62
C ALA A 365 -19.20 -13.75 22.58
N CYS A 366 -19.34 -14.80 23.39
CA CYS A 366 -18.44 -15.94 23.42
C CYS A 366 -18.45 -16.71 22.08
N ALA A 367 -19.64 -16.96 21.53
CA ALA A 367 -19.77 -17.63 20.21
C ALA A 367 -19.10 -16.78 19.12
N THR A 368 -19.38 -15.49 19.07
CA THR A 368 -18.77 -14.55 18.12
C THR A 368 -17.24 -14.54 18.24
N ALA A 369 -16.71 -14.34 19.45
CA ALA A 369 -15.26 -14.29 19.67
C ALA A 369 -14.56 -15.64 19.41
N SER A 370 -15.25 -16.76 19.52
CA SER A 370 -14.72 -18.09 19.20
C SER A 370 -14.44 -18.26 17.72
N THR A 371 -15.21 -17.61 16.83
CA THR A 371 -14.99 -17.70 15.39
C THR A 371 -13.65 -17.09 14.93
N VAL A 372 -13.03 -16.24 15.76
CA VAL A 372 -11.71 -15.66 15.50
C VAL A 372 -10.65 -16.75 15.37
N PHE A 373 -10.75 -17.79 16.18
CA PHE A 373 -9.81 -18.92 16.15
C PHE A 373 -9.91 -19.69 14.83
N ASP A 374 -11.13 -19.86 14.32
CA ASP A 374 -11.39 -20.55 13.05
C ASP A 374 -10.95 -19.67 11.86
N LEU A 375 -11.19 -18.37 11.93
CA LEU A 375 -10.71 -17.40 10.93
C LEU A 375 -9.18 -17.42 10.80
N MET A 376 -8.46 -17.56 11.91
CA MET A 376 -6.99 -17.60 11.89
C MET A 376 -6.43 -18.98 11.54
N ASN A 377 -7.26 -20.04 11.61
CA ASN A 377 -6.93 -21.39 11.15
C ASN A 377 -5.57 -21.92 11.68
N GLY A 378 -5.29 -21.71 12.96
CA GLY A 378 -4.06 -22.16 13.60
C GLY A 378 -2.82 -21.28 13.34
N ASP A 379 -2.90 -20.24 12.52
CA ASP A 379 -1.81 -19.29 12.34
C ASP A 379 -1.56 -18.51 13.66
N PRO A 380 -0.29 -18.20 14.00
CA PRO A 380 0.01 -17.42 15.20
C PRO A 380 -0.75 -16.08 15.22
N LEU A 381 -1.33 -15.74 16.38
CA LEU A 381 -2.05 -14.49 16.54
C LEU A 381 -1.06 -13.30 16.59
N PRO A 382 -1.18 -12.29 15.72
CA PRO A 382 -0.42 -11.06 15.83
C PRO A 382 -0.58 -10.39 17.19
N GLY A 383 0.44 -9.63 17.65
CA GLY A 383 0.46 -9.05 18.99
C GLY A 383 -0.75 -8.17 19.31
N ARG A 384 -1.22 -7.38 18.34
CA ARG A 384 -2.42 -6.56 18.49
C ARG A 384 -3.69 -7.39 18.69
N MET A 385 -3.85 -8.46 17.93
CA MET A 385 -5.02 -9.34 18.02
C MET A 385 -5.03 -10.08 19.36
N ARG A 386 -3.88 -10.60 19.77
CA ARG A 386 -3.72 -11.25 21.09
C ARG A 386 -4.09 -10.31 22.24
N THR A 387 -3.69 -9.04 22.15
CA THR A 387 -4.07 -8.03 23.14
C THR A 387 -5.58 -7.81 23.16
N LEU A 388 -6.19 -7.68 21.98
CA LEU A 388 -7.64 -7.41 21.88
C LEU A 388 -8.48 -8.60 22.40
N LEU A 389 -8.06 -9.83 22.12
CA LEU A 389 -8.68 -11.03 22.70
C LEU A 389 -8.44 -11.13 24.21
N GLY A 390 -7.29 -10.66 24.71
CA GLY A 390 -7.02 -10.51 26.13
C GLY A 390 -7.93 -9.47 26.79
N ASP A 391 -8.24 -8.36 26.10
CA ASP A 391 -9.21 -7.37 26.57
C ASP A 391 -10.61 -7.99 26.66
N PHE A 392 -11.00 -8.76 25.63
CA PHE A 392 -12.26 -9.51 25.65
C PHE A 392 -12.31 -10.50 26.84
N HIS A 393 -11.26 -11.27 27.07
CA HIS A 393 -11.19 -12.22 28.18
C HIS A 393 -11.31 -11.51 29.55
N ARG A 394 -10.59 -10.40 29.75
CA ARG A 394 -10.69 -9.63 30.99
C ARG A 394 -12.10 -9.09 31.23
N ALA A 395 -12.73 -8.53 30.21
CA ALA A 395 -14.09 -8.05 30.29
C ALA A 395 -15.07 -9.20 30.59
N LEU A 396 -14.90 -10.35 29.94
CA LEU A 396 -15.74 -11.54 30.12
C LEU A 396 -15.70 -12.08 31.54
N ILE A 397 -14.51 -12.28 32.11
CA ILE A 397 -14.39 -12.76 33.51
C ILE A 397 -14.84 -11.74 34.55
N THR A 398 -14.87 -10.46 34.19
CA THR A 398 -15.40 -9.39 35.09
C THR A 398 -16.91 -9.34 35.06
N LEU A 399 -17.53 -9.50 33.86
CA LEU A 399 -18.99 -9.36 33.72
C LEU A 399 -19.75 -10.66 33.97
N ALA A 400 -19.13 -11.83 33.71
CA ALA A 400 -19.79 -13.13 33.81
C ALA A 400 -18.85 -14.22 34.34
N PRO A 401 -18.33 -14.10 35.57
CA PRO A 401 -17.34 -15.02 36.14
C PRO A 401 -17.83 -16.47 36.24
N ASP A 402 -19.14 -16.64 36.45
CA ASP A 402 -19.77 -17.95 36.67
C ASP A 402 -20.38 -18.58 35.42
N SER A 403 -20.29 -17.89 34.27
CA SER A 403 -20.83 -18.41 33.00
C SER A 403 -20.07 -19.62 32.50
N GLY A 404 -20.81 -20.67 32.07
CA GLY A 404 -20.25 -21.85 31.41
C GLY A 404 -19.56 -21.47 30.12
N ALA A 405 -20.19 -20.62 29.30
CA ALA A 405 -19.63 -20.12 28.03
C ALA A 405 -18.33 -19.33 28.25
N ALA A 406 -18.25 -18.55 29.35
CA ALA A 406 -17.05 -17.81 29.69
C ALA A 406 -15.88 -18.74 30.05
N ARG A 407 -16.14 -19.82 30.76
CA ARG A 407 -15.12 -20.83 31.08
C ARG A 407 -14.62 -21.56 29.86
N GLU A 408 -15.52 -22.04 29.02
CA GLU A 408 -15.18 -22.76 27.77
C GLU A 408 -14.35 -21.86 26.85
N TRP A 409 -14.77 -20.60 26.63
CA TRP A 409 -14.03 -19.66 25.83
C TRP A 409 -12.64 -19.37 26.41
N GLY A 410 -12.54 -19.20 27.74
CA GLY A 410 -11.28 -18.98 28.45
C GLY A 410 -10.30 -20.15 28.30
N ASP A 411 -10.80 -21.40 28.29
CA ASP A 411 -9.97 -22.59 28.05
C ASP A 411 -9.42 -22.61 26.62
N ARG A 412 -10.26 -22.30 25.63
CA ARG A 412 -9.84 -22.16 24.23
C ARG A 412 -8.79 -21.06 24.05
N PHE A 413 -8.97 -19.89 24.68
CA PHE A 413 -8.01 -18.79 24.63
C PHE A 413 -6.67 -19.13 25.28
N ARG A 414 -6.64 -20.00 26.27
CA ARG A 414 -5.42 -20.47 26.94
C ARG A 414 -4.68 -21.57 26.20
N SER A 415 -5.21 -22.06 25.10
CA SER A 415 -4.58 -23.14 24.32
C SER A 415 -3.20 -22.71 23.76
N PRO A 416 -2.27 -23.65 23.49
CA PRO A 416 -0.88 -23.34 23.15
C PRO A 416 -0.70 -22.47 21.92
N TRP A 417 -1.52 -22.63 20.88
CA TRP A 417 -1.37 -21.87 19.64
C TRP A 417 -1.76 -20.37 19.78
N SER A 418 -2.57 -20.02 20.76
CA SER A 418 -2.88 -18.64 21.08
C SER A 418 -1.73 -17.90 21.76
N ARG A 419 -0.70 -18.63 22.21
CA ARG A 419 0.45 -18.13 22.98
C ARG A 419 1.74 -18.01 22.18
N SER A 420 1.82 -18.60 20.98
CA SER A 420 3.03 -18.65 20.14
C SER A 420 3.37 -17.34 19.43
#